data_ded8fe75767a2bdc4cd9cf96990ca63e
#
_entry.id   ded8fe75767a2bdc4cd9cf96990ca63e
#
_cell.length_a   1.000
_cell.length_b   1.000
_cell.length_c   1.000
_cell.angle_alpha   90.00
_cell.angle_beta   90.00
_cell.angle_gamma   90.00
#
_symmetry.space_group_name_H-M   'P 1'
#
loop_
_entity.id
_entity.type
_entity.pdbx_description
1 polymer ?
#
loop_
_entity_poly.entity_id
_entity_poly.type
_entity_poly.pdbx_seq_one_letter_code
_entity_poly.pdbx_strand_id
1 'polypeptide(L)'
;MDADQLRAEVRDFLITRRGRITPSEAGLPVYGGLRRVSGLRREELAMLAGLSVEYYSRLERGNLRGVSEAVLEALARALKLTDAERAHLYDLVRAANASAGARRAAVPQQIRPGVQRILDSMTAPALVSNARMDYLAANRLGRALYAPLFDSPVGTNAARFLLLDPRGADFYPDWDGPSTTSSR
;
A
#
# COMPACT_ATOMS: atom_id res chain seq x y z
N MET A 1 -1.70 -11.09 10.70
CA MET A 1 -3.04 -11.25 10.09
C MET A 1 -2.84 -11.65 8.64
N ASP A 2 -3.41 -12.76 8.21
CA ASP A 2 -3.33 -13.23 6.84
C ASP A 2 -4.17 -12.33 5.91
N ALA A 3 -3.80 -12.25 4.63
CA ALA A 3 -4.48 -11.38 3.66
C ALA A 3 -5.94 -11.76 3.42
N ASP A 4 -6.27 -13.03 3.54
CA ASP A 4 -7.64 -13.49 3.36
C ASP A 4 -8.50 -13.19 4.60
N GLN A 5 -7.90 -13.28 5.79
CA GLN A 5 -8.52 -12.84 7.04
C GLN A 5 -8.80 -11.34 7.02
N LEU A 6 -7.85 -10.52 6.57
CA LEU A 6 -8.05 -9.07 6.43
C LEU A 6 -9.17 -8.73 5.44
N ARG A 7 -9.24 -9.44 4.31
CA ARG A 7 -10.33 -9.24 3.33
C ARG A 7 -11.69 -9.59 3.91
N ALA A 8 -11.77 -10.67 4.69
CA ALA A 8 -13.00 -11.06 5.37
C ALA A 8 -13.43 -9.98 6.37
N GLU A 9 -12.49 -9.48 7.18
CA GLU A 9 -12.75 -8.44 8.17
C GLU A 9 -13.26 -7.13 7.55
N VAL A 10 -12.62 -6.66 6.46
CA VAL A 10 -13.08 -5.50 5.68
C VAL A 10 -14.48 -5.71 5.15
N ARG A 11 -14.72 -6.86 4.55
CA ARG A 11 -16.03 -7.21 3.99
C ARG A 11 -17.10 -7.17 5.06
N ASP A 12 -16.86 -7.84 6.18
CA ASP A 12 -17.83 -7.97 7.28
C ASP A 12 -18.07 -6.59 7.93
N PHE A 13 -17.04 -5.79 8.08
CA PHE A 13 -17.15 -4.42 8.57
C PHE A 13 -18.05 -3.58 7.65
N LEU A 14 -17.75 -3.49 6.36
CA LEU A 14 -18.51 -2.64 5.44
C LEU A 14 -19.95 -3.12 5.25
N ILE A 15 -20.20 -4.43 5.15
CA ILE A 15 -21.55 -5.00 5.04
C ILE A 15 -22.37 -4.70 6.29
N THR A 16 -21.79 -4.89 7.47
CA THR A 16 -22.47 -4.68 8.75
C THR A 16 -22.83 -3.20 8.93
N ARG A 17 -21.90 -2.28 8.62
CA ARG A 17 -22.17 -0.83 8.75
C ARG A 17 -23.21 -0.35 7.75
N ARG A 18 -23.15 -0.80 6.50
CA ARG A 18 -24.17 -0.51 5.50
C ARG A 18 -25.55 -1.05 5.90
N GLY A 19 -25.60 -2.25 6.49
CA GLY A 19 -26.83 -2.88 6.93
C GLY A 19 -27.55 -2.18 8.11
N ARG A 20 -26.82 -1.35 8.87
CA ARG A 20 -27.38 -0.63 10.03
C ARG A 20 -28.15 0.64 9.66
N ILE A 21 -27.85 1.25 8.52
CA ILE A 21 -28.42 2.52 8.14
C ILE A 21 -29.63 2.27 7.25
N THR A 22 -30.78 2.75 7.66
CA THR A 22 -31.98 2.72 6.83
C THR A 22 -31.94 3.82 5.77
N PRO A 23 -32.65 3.67 4.65
CA PRO A 23 -32.75 4.74 3.64
C PRO A 23 -33.28 6.06 4.21
N SER A 24 -34.26 5.98 5.09
CA SER A 24 -34.83 7.14 5.78
C SER A 24 -33.78 7.89 6.59
N GLU A 25 -32.98 7.19 7.40
CA GLU A 25 -31.87 7.80 8.15
C GLU A 25 -30.79 8.42 7.22
N ALA A 26 -30.65 7.87 6.02
CA ALA A 26 -29.73 8.39 5.00
C ALA A 26 -30.32 9.54 4.18
N GLY A 27 -31.56 9.97 4.46
CA GLY A 27 -32.24 11.02 3.70
C GLY A 27 -32.67 10.59 2.30
N LEU A 28 -32.76 9.28 2.04
CA LEU A 28 -33.21 8.75 0.76
C LEU A 28 -34.73 8.54 0.76
N PRO A 29 -35.42 8.82 -0.39
CA PRO A 29 -36.84 8.57 -0.51
C PRO A 29 -37.11 7.06 -0.41
N VAL A 30 -38.04 6.70 0.47
CA VAL A 30 -38.51 5.31 0.60
C VAL A 30 -39.62 5.10 -0.43
N TYR A 31 -39.25 4.59 -1.60
CA TYR A 31 -40.26 4.16 -2.59
C TYR A 31 -40.85 2.82 -2.11
N GLY A 32 -42.20 2.80 -2.01
CA GLY A 32 -42.97 1.61 -1.60
C GLY A 32 -42.71 0.43 -2.53
N GLY A 33 -42.03 -0.56 -2.07
CA GLY A 33 -41.74 -1.85 -2.72
C GLY A 33 -41.13 -2.82 -1.72
N LEU A 34 -41.27 -4.13 -1.96
CA LEU A 34 -40.65 -5.18 -1.15
C LEU A 34 -39.11 -5.03 -1.15
N ARG A 35 -38.56 -4.42 -0.10
CA ARG A 35 -37.12 -4.37 0.10
C ARG A 35 -36.63 -5.71 0.65
N ARG A 36 -35.67 -6.33 -0.04
CA ARG A 36 -35.02 -7.57 0.42
C ARG A 36 -34.02 -7.33 1.56
N VAL A 37 -33.61 -6.08 1.80
CA VAL A 37 -32.67 -5.67 2.85
C VAL A 37 -33.23 -4.47 3.61
N SER A 38 -33.11 -4.48 4.92
CA SER A 38 -33.55 -3.38 5.80
C SER A 38 -32.65 -2.16 5.70
N GLY A 39 -31.35 -2.37 5.51
CA GLY A 39 -30.33 -1.33 5.38
C GLY A 39 -30.18 -0.79 3.97
N LEU A 40 -29.15 0.05 3.77
CA LEU A 40 -28.82 0.62 2.47
C LEU A 40 -28.41 -0.48 1.45
N ARG A 41 -28.86 -0.32 0.21
CA ARG A 41 -28.34 -1.09 -0.92
C ARG A 41 -26.94 -0.57 -1.30
N ARG A 42 -26.14 -1.38 -2.01
CA ARG A 42 -24.82 -0.97 -2.53
C ARG A 42 -24.90 0.28 -3.40
N GLU A 43 -25.91 0.35 -4.25
CA GLU A 43 -26.17 1.49 -5.14
C GLU A 43 -26.46 2.77 -4.34
N GLU A 44 -27.27 2.65 -3.29
CA GLU A 44 -27.64 3.76 -2.42
C GLU A 44 -26.40 4.30 -1.65
N LEU A 45 -25.60 3.41 -1.09
CA LEU A 45 -24.37 3.83 -0.39
C LEU A 45 -23.31 4.39 -1.36
N ALA A 46 -23.12 3.77 -2.53
CA ALA A 46 -22.21 4.28 -3.54
C ALA A 46 -22.58 5.71 -3.96
N MET A 47 -23.86 5.96 -4.20
CA MET A 47 -24.39 7.30 -4.52
C MET A 47 -24.12 8.29 -3.38
N LEU A 48 -24.39 7.94 -2.13
CA LEU A 48 -24.16 8.80 -0.96
C LEU A 48 -22.67 9.12 -0.75
N ALA A 49 -21.78 8.17 -1.08
CA ALA A 49 -20.35 8.34 -0.98
C ALA A 49 -19.73 9.00 -2.23
N GLY A 50 -20.50 9.28 -3.28
CA GLY A 50 -19.99 9.82 -4.55
C GLY A 50 -19.08 8.84 -5.30
N LEU A 51 -19.35 7.54 -5.20
CA LEU A 51 -18.56 6.44 -5.80
C LEU A 51 -19.38 5.73 -6.87
N SER A 52 -18.71 5.05 -7.81
CA SER A 52 -19.41 4.08 -8.66
C SER A 52 -19.78 2.82 -7.87
N VAL A 53 -20.86 2.17 -8.29
CA VAL A 53 -21.33 0.92 -7.64
C VAL A 53 -20.28 -0.18 -7.74
N GLU A 54 -19.59 -0.26 -8.87
CA GLU A 54 -18.51 -1.23 -9.13
C GLU A 54 -17.33 -0.96 -8.20
N TYR A 55 -16.95 0.31 -8.01
CA TYR A 55 -15.87 0.68 -7.12
C TYR A 55 -16.21 0.32 -5.67
N TYR A 56 -17.40 0.70 -5.17
CA TYR A 56 -17.85 0.32 -3.83
C TYR A 56 -17.92 -1.21 -3.68
N SER A 57 -18.47 -1.94 -4.67
CA SER A 57 -18.53 -3.40 -4.64
C SER A 57 -17.13 -4.04 -4.57
N ARG A 58 -16.12 -3.42 -5.18
CA ARG A 58 -14.72 -3.83 -5.07
C ARG A 58 -14.18 -3.64 -3.64
N LEU A 59 -14.50 -2.51 -3.00
CA LEU A 59 -14.11 -2.24 -1.62
C LEU A 59 -14.78 -3.23 -0.66
N GLU A 60 -16.10 -3.47 -0.82
CA GLU A 60 -16.87 -4.41 -0.01
C GLU A 60 -16.39 -5.86 -0.14
N ARG A 61 -15.70 -6.22 -1.23
CA ARG A 61 -15.02 -7.51 -1.38
C ARG A 61 -13.63 -7.56 -0.72
N GLY A 62 -13.26 -6.53 0.04
CA GLY A 62 -11.99 -6.45 0.76
C GLY A 62 -10.80 -5.95 -0.05
N ASN A 63 -11.03 -5.35 -1.23
CA ASN A 63 -9.97 -4.77 -2.02
C ASN A 63 -9.81 -3.28 -1.68
N LEU A 64 -9.11 -3.00 -0.57
CA LEU A 64 -8.82 -1.64 -0.09
C LEU A 64 -7.49 -1.08 -0.62
N ARG A 65 -6.86 -1.75 -1.57
CA ARG A 65 -5.55 -1.36 -2.06
C ARG A 65 -5.62 -0.07 -2.86
N GLY A 66 -4.78 0.92 -2.47
CA GLY A 66 -4.69 2.20 -3.17
C GLY A 66 -5.93 3.09 -3.02
N VAL A 67 -6.75 2.85 -2.00
CA VAL A 67 -7.88 3.71 -1.66
C VAL A 67 -7.34 5.02 -1.10
N SER A 68 -7.82 6.15 -1.64
CA SER A 68 -7.42 7.48 -1.19
C SER A 68 -8.12 7.87 0.12
N GLU A 69 -7.52 8.78 0.88
CA GLU A 69 -8.14 9.35 2.09
C GLU A 69 -9.48 9.99 1.80
N ALA A 70 -9.63 10.69 0.66
CA ALA A 70 -10.88 11.29 0.27
C ALA A 70 -12.02 10.27 0.11
N VAL A 71 -11.73 9.08 -0.41
CA VAL A 71 -12.70 7.98 -0.51
C VAL A 71 -13.04 7.43 0.87
N LEU A 72 -12.05 7.29 1.77
CA LEU A 72 -12.29 6.82 3.14
C LEU A 72 -13.17 7.79 3.92
N GLU A 73 -12.93 9.09 3.79
CA GLU A 73 -13.75 10.13 4.38
C GLU A 73 -15.19 10.11 3.83
N ALA A 74 -15.35 9.95 2.53
CA ALA A 74 -16.65 9.87 1.89
C ALA A 74 -17.43 8.63 2.40
N LEU A 75 -16.76 7.47 2.50
CA LEU A 75 -17.35 6.26 3.08
C LEU A 75 -17.70 6.43 4.56
N ALA A 76 -16.80 7.00 5.36
CA ALA A 76 -17.04 7.23 6.79
C ALA A 76 -18.28 8.11 7.03
N ARG A 77 -18.44 9.17 6.23
CA ARG A 77 -19.63 10.03 6.27
C ARG A 77 -20.89 9.30 5.82
N ALA A 78 -20.83 8.61 4.67
CA ALA A 78 -21.99 7.91 4.11
C ALA A 78 -22.45 6.76 5.02
N LEU A 79 -21.52 6.08 5.70
CA LEU A 79 -21.78 5.02 6.67
C LEU A 79 -22.04 5.54 8.09
N LYS A 80 -22.04 6.86 8.31
CA LYS A 80 -22.23 7.51 9.61
C LYS A 80 -21.37 6.84 10.71
N LEU A 81 -20.11 6.59 10.41
CA LEU A 81 -19.19 5.94 11.33
C LEU A 81 -18.90 6.83 12.53
N THR A 82 -18.84 6.24 13.71
CA THR A 82 -18.28 6.88 14.89
C THR A 82 -16.76 7.06 14.70
N ASP A 83 -16.13 7.89 15.55
CA ASP A 83 -14.68 8.12 15.50
C ASP A 83 -13.89 6.82 15.67
N ALA A 84 -14.32 5.92 16.54
CA ALA A 84 -13.71 4.61 16.73
C ALA A 84 -13.85 3.71 15.49
N GLU A 85 -15.01 3.69 14.86
CA GLU A 85 -15.26 2.92 13.62
C GLU A 85 -14.48 3.49 12.44
N ARG A 86 -14.37 4.81 12.37
CA ARG A 86 -13.54 5.50 11.39
C ARG A 86 -12.06 5.13 11.56
N ALA A 87 -11.53 5.22 12.78
CA ALA A 87 -10.15 4.81 13.06
C ALA A 87 -9.91 3.35 12.65
N HIS A 88 -10.83 2.45 12.96
CA HIS A 88 -10.76 1.05 12.57
C HIS A 88 -10.73 0.87 11.03
N LEU A 89 -11.56 1.61 10.27
CA LEU A 89 -11.52 1.59 8.80
C LEU A 89 -10.14 1.99 8.26
N TYR A 90 -9.53 3.04 8.83
CA TYR A 90 -8.19 3.48 8.45
C TYR A 90 -7.12 2.43 8.77
N ASP A 91 -7.23 1.74 9.91
CA ASP A 91 -6.30 0.67 10.29
C ASP A 91 -6.40 -0.53 9.33
N LEU A 92 -7.61 -0.91 8.92
CA LEU A 92 -7.83 -1.96 7.91
C LEU A 92 -7.16 -1.60 6.57
N VAL A 93 -7.30 -0.35 6.12
CA VAL A 93 -6.65 0.12 4.88
C VAL A 93 -5.14 0.14 5.01
N ARG A 94 -4.61 0.58 6.15
CA ARG A 94 -3.17 0.58 6.43
C ARG A 94 -2.62 -0.84 6.41
N ALA A 95 -3.30 -1.78 7.06
CA ALA A 95 -2.94 -3.20 7.06
C ALA A 95 -2.98 -3.81 5.64
N ALA A 96 -4.00 -3.49 4.83
CA ALA A 96 -4.13 -3.94 3.45
C ALA A 96 -2.97 -3.43 2.56
N ASN A 97 -2.57 -2.17 2.75
CA ASN A 97 -1.48 -1.58 2.00
C ASN A 97 -0.11 -2.10 2.47
N ALA A 98 0.09 -2.32 3.77
CA ALA A 98 1.30 -2.92 4.33
C ALA A 98 1.53 -4.36 3.83
N SER A 99 0.49 -5.19 3.83
CA SER A 99 0.52 -6.56 3.31
C SER A 99 0.83 -6.59 1.81
N ALA A 100 0.34 -5.61 1.05
CA ALA A 100 0.65 -5.45 -0.37
C ALA A 100 2.11 -5.02 -0.61
N GLY A 101 2.65 -4.19 0.26
CA GLY A 101 4.07 -3.79 0.26
C GLY A 101 5.00 -4.96 0.54
N ALA A 102 4.68 -5.77 1.54
CA ALA A 102 5.45 -6.97 1.91
C ALA A 102 5.42 -8.03 0.79
N ARG A 103 4.27 -8.27 0.16
CA ARG A 103 4.18 -9.19 -1.00
C ARG A 103 4.97 -8.70 -2.22
N ARG A 104 5.02 -7.39 -2.49
CA ARG A 104 5.85 -6.83 -3.56
C ARG A 104 7.35 -6.93 -3.26
N ALA A 105 7.73 -6.91 -1.98
CA ALA A 105 9.11 -7.13 -1.56
C ALA A 105 9.50 -8.62 -1.62
N ALA A 106 8.54 -9.54 -1.47
CA ALA A 106 8.77 -10.99 -1.48
C ALA A 106 8.83 -11.62 -2.88
N VAL A 107 8.34 -10.94 -3.92
CA VAL A 107 8.56 -11.38 -5.31
C VAL A 107 9.88 -10.79 -5.78
N PRO A 108 10.93 -11.62 -6.03
CA PRO A 108 12.15 -11.12 -6.63
C PRO A 108 11.79 -10.41 -7.93
N GLN A 109 12.03 -9.11 -7.98
CA GLN A 109 11.76 -8.32 -9.18
C GLN A 109 12.84 -8.67 -10.20
N GLN A 110 12.62 -9.76 -10.97
CA GLN A 110 13.54 -10.19 -12.01
C GLN A 110 13.52 -9.17 -13.15
N ILE A 111 14.69 -8.72 -13.53
CA ILE A 111 14.84 -7.89 -14.73
C ILE A 111 14.59 -8.76 -15.97
N ARG A 112 14.09 -8.14 -17.03
CA ARG A 112 13.93 -8.81 -18.32
C ARG A 112 15.31 -9.22 -18.86
N PRO A 113 15.45 -10.40 -19.49
CA PRO A 113 16.74 -10.87 -20.03
C PRO A 113 17.40 -9.89 -21.00
N GLY A 114 16.61 -9.08 -21.72
CA GLY A 114 17.12 -8.03 -22.58
C GLY A 114 17.85 -6.91 -21.82
N VAL A 115 17.35 -6.54 -20.64
CA VAL A 115 17.99 -5.53 -19.79
C VAL A 115 19.33 -6.03 -19.25
N GLN A 116 19.40 -7.32 -18.85
CA GLN A 116 20.67 -7.91 -18.42
C GLN A 116 21.69 -7.91 -19.54
N ARG A 117 21.30 -8.24 -20.78
CA ARG A 117 22.22 -8.18 -21.94
C ARG A 117 22.75 -6.78 -22.21
N ILE A 118 21.89 -5.76 -22.04
CA ILE A 118 22.34 -4.36 -22.15
C ILE A 118 23.37 -4.02 -21.06
N LEU A 119 23.09 -4.39 -19.80
CA LEU A 119 24.03 -4.19 -18.69
C LEU A 119 25.39 -4.85 -18.99
N ASP A 120 25.36 -6.10 -19.46
CA ASP A 120 26.59 -6.88 -19.71
C ASP A 120 27.40 -6.35 -20.90
N SER A 121 26.76 -5.62 -21.81
CA SER A 121 27.44 -4.95 -22.93
C SER A 121 28.11 -3.62 -22.55
N MET A 122 27.80 -3.07 -21.37
CA MET A 122 28.37 -1.79 -20.92
C MET A 122 29.81 -1.99 -20.39
N THR A 123 30.71 -1.16 -20.81
CA THR A 123 32.12 -1.15 -20.36
C THR A 123 32.35 -0.33 -19.09
N ALA A 124 31.33 0.37 -18.60
CA ALA A 124 31.31 1.09 -17.34
C ALA A 124 30.52 0.32 -16.27
N PRO A 125 30.75 0.57 -14.96
CA PRO A 125 29.88 0.07 -13.90
C PRO A 125 28.44 0.48 -14.11
N ALA A 126 27.52 -0.48 -14.15
CA ALA A 126 26.12 -0.21 -14.42
C ALA A 126 25.20 -1.04 -13.50
N LEU A 127 24.14 -0.40 -13.05
CA LEU A 127 23.15 -0.91 -12.13
C LEU A 127 21.75 -0.63 -12.64
N VAL A 128 20.80 -1.49 -12.27
CA VAL A 128 19.36 -1.24 -12.42
C VAL A 128 18.74 -1.21 -11.05
N SER A 129 18.00 -0.15 -10.74
CA SER A 129 17.24 -0.01 -9.51
C SER A 129 15.77 0.29 -9.80
N ASN A 130 14.91 0.04 -8.81
CA ASN A 130 13.53 0.49 -8.84
C ASN A 130 13.36 1.83 -8.11
N ALA A 131 12.14 2.39 -8.14
CA ALA A 131 11.81 3.64 -7.46
C ALA A 131 11.92 3.57 -5.92
N ARG A 132 12.13 2.39 -5.34
CA ARG A 132 12.34 2.18 -3.90
C ARG A 132 13.81 2.01 -3.55
N MET A 133 14.71 2.29 -4.49
CA MET A 133 16.16 2.11 -4.35
C MET A 133 16.62 0.65 -4.12
N ASP A 134 15.78 -0.35 -4.47
CA ASP A 134 16.23 -1.74 -4.52
C ASP A 134 17.08 -1.95 -5.78
N TYR A 135 18.30 -2.41 -5.65
CA TYR A 135 19.13 -2.79 -6.78
C TYR A 135 18.74 -4.18 -7.28
N LEU A 136 18.24 -4.21 -8.52
CA LEU A 136 17.66 -5.41 -9.14
C LEU A 136 18.67 -6.20 -9.95
N ALA A 137 19.65 -5.50 -10.53
CA ALA A 137 20.72 -6.10 -11.33
C ALA A 137 21.93 -5.17 -11.46
N ALA A 138 23.04 -5.76 -11.82
CA ALA A 138 24.28 -5.05 -12.12
C ALA A 138 25.09 -5.85 -13.14
N ASN A 139 25.93 -5.15 -13.94
CA ASN A 139 27.00 -5.81 -14.67
C ASN A 139 28.16 -6.18 -13.73
N ARG A 140 29.19 -6.85 -14.27
CA ARG A 140 30.34 -7.30 -13.48
C ARG A 140 31.04 -6.13 -12.77
N LEU A 141 31.25 -5.01 -13.45
CA LEU A 141 31.90 -3.83 -12.90
C LEU A 141 31.04 -3.15 -11.83
N GLY A 142 29.72 -3.06 -12.05
CA GLY A 142 28.77 -2.54 -11.06
C GLY A 142 28.76 -3.38 -9.79
N ARG A 143 28.76 -4.72 -9.90
CA ARG A 143 28.86 -5.61 -8.72
C ARG A 143 30.17 -5.43 -7.97
N ALA A 144 31.29 -5.27 -8.68
CA ALA A 144 32.59 -5.05 -8.05
C ALA A 144 32.64 -3.69 -7.32
N LEU A 145 32.15 -2.63 -7.96
CA LEU A 145 32.16 -1.29 -7.35
C LEU A 145 31.23 -1.19 -6.14
N TYR A 146 30.07 -1.81 -6.20
CA TYR A 146 29.05 -1.79 -5.13
C TYR A 146 29.05 -3.07 -4.30
N ALA A 147 30.16 -3.82 -4.24
CA ALA A 147 30.26 -5.05 -3.47
C ALA A 147 29.82 -4.90 -2.01
N PRO A 148 30.19 -3.85 -1.26
CA PRO A 148 29.73 -3.68 0.13
C PRO A 148 28.21 -3.64 0.29
N LEU A 149 27.50 -3.12 -0.72
CA LEU A 149 26.04 -3.06 -0.72
C LEU A 149 25.42 -4.42 -1.11
N PHE A 150 25.98 -5.10 -2.11
CA PHE A 150 25.46 -6.42 -2.51
C PHE A 150 25.68 -7.50 -1.45
N ASP A 151 26.74 -7.36 -0.62
CA ASP A 151 27.06 -8.27 0.49
C ASP A 151 26.47 -7.79 1.82
N SER A 152 25.61 -6.79 1.80
CA SER A 152 25.02 -6.24 3.02
C SER A 152 23.95 -7.15 3.63
N PRO A 153 23.99 -7.39 4.95
CA PRO A 153 22.98 -8.18 5.65
C PRO A 153 21.60 -7.51 5.65
N VAL A 154 21.52 -6.19 5.36
CA VAL A 154 20.24 -5.46 5.28
C VAL A 154 19.60 -5.56 3.90
N GLY A 155 20.21 -6.28 2.96
CA GLY A 155 19.75 -6.51 1.59
C GLY A 155 20.22 -5.44 0.61
N THR A 156 19.89 -5.64 -0.67
CA THR A 156 20.38 -4.82 -1.79
C THR A 156 19.59 -3.53 -2.02
N ASN A 157 19.21 -2.84 -0.95
CA ASN A 157 18.51 -1.55 -1.01
C ASN A 157 19.45 -0.42 -0.58
N ALA A 158 19.65 0.58 -1.45
CA ALA A 158 20.60 1.67 -1.19
C ALA A 158 20.26 2.48 0.07
N ALA A 159 19.00 2.81 0.29
CA ALA A 159 18.60 3.58 1.47
C ALA A 159 18.81 2.78 2.76
N ARG A 160 18.48 1.48 2.75
CA ARG A 160 18.71 0.61 3.92
C ARG A 160 20.20 0.43 4.19
N PHE A 161 21.00 0.23 3.16
CA PHE A 161 22.45 0.14 3.28
C PHE A 161 23.04 1.40 3.92
N LEU A 162 22.64 2.56 3.43
CA LEU A 162 23.12 3.84 3.92
C LEU A 162 22.73 4.13 5.37
N LEU A 163 21.47 3.78 5.74
CA LEU A 163 20.93 4.11 7.07
C LEU A 163 21.16 3.05 8.14
N LEU A 164 21.33 1.78 7.76
CA LEU A 164 21.33 0.64 8.68
C LEU A 164 22.62 -0.18 8.67
N ASP A 165 23.45 -0.08 7.61
CA ASP A 165 24.73 -0.78 7.54
C ASP A 165 25.87 0.20 7.93
N PRO A 166 26.71 -0.12 8.91
CA PRO A 166 27.83 0.75 9.33
C PRO A 166 28.75 1.15 8.18
N ARG A 167 28.89 0.31 7.15
CA ARG A 167 29.72 0.58 5.97
C ARG A 167 29.11 1.62 5.02
N GLY A 168 27.83 1.99 5.22
CA GLY A 168 27.13 2.95 4.36
C GLY A 168 27.74 4.35 4.40
N ALA A 169 28.10 4.83 5.59
CA ALA A 169 28.74 6.13 5.79
C ALA A 169 30.14 6.20 5.13
N ASP A 170 30.91 5.11 5.23
CA ASP A 170 32.25 5.03 4.63
C ASP A 170 32.18 4.93 3.10
N PHE A 171 31.11 4.31 2.58
CA PHE A 171 30.93 4.11 1.14
C PHE A 171 30.48 5.39 0.42
N TYR A 172 29.77 6.30 1.12
CA TYR A 172 29.32 7.60 0.61
C TYR A 172 29.85 8.72 1.52
N PRO A 173 31.13 9.11 1.40
CA PRO A 173 31.77 10.05 2.33
C PRO A 173 31.15 11.47 2.32
N ASP A 174 30.50 11.85 1.22
CA ASP A 174 29.79 13.15 1.12
C ASP A 174 28.34 13.09 1.63
N TRP A 175 27.92 11.97 2.24
CA TRP A 175 26.61 11.84 2.85
C TRP A 175 26.59 12.45 4.25
N ASP A 176 26.18 13.71 4.35
CA ASP A 176 25.75 14.31 5.63
C ASP A 176 24.43 13.63 6.05
N GLY A 177 24.53 12.52 6.80
CA GLY A 177 23.37 11.82 7.39
C GLY A 177 22.49 12.80 8.18
N PRO A 178 21.26 12.40 8.56
CA PRO A 178 20.40 13.25 9.38
C PRO A 178 21.19 13.64 10.64
N SER A 179 21.50 14.93 10.73
CA SER A 179 22.28 15.50 11.84
C SER A 179 21.63 15.08 13.13
N THR A 180 22.23 14.17 13.87
CA THR A 180 21.89 13.93 15.27
C THR A 180 22.27 15.21 16.01
N THR A 181 21.31 16.12 16.13
CA THR A 181 21.44 17.29 17.00
C THR A 181 21.57 16.76 18.43
N SER A 182 22.81 16.52 18.85
CA SER A 182 23.12 16.26 20.25
C SER A 182 22.86 17.56 21.01
N SER A 183 21.69 17.68 21.61
CA SER A 183 21.44 18.69 22.66
C SER A 183 22.34 18.37 23.85
N ARG A 184 23.29 19.23 24.08
CA ARG A 184 23.97 19.36 25.38
C ARG A 184 23.10 20.19 26.32
#